data_5080cc1c2475eeb8a39a4aa0ec75dc57
#
_entry.id   5080cc1c2475eeb8a39a4aa0ec75dc57
#
_cell.length_a   1.000
_cell.length_b   1.000
_cell.length_c   1.000
_cell.angle_alpha   90.00
_cell.angle_beta   90.00
_cell.angle_gamma   90.00
#
_symmetry.space_group_name_H-M   'P 1'
#
loop_
_entity.id
_entity.type
_entity.pdbx_description
1 polymer ?
#
loop_
_entity_poly.entity_id
_entity_poly.type
_entity_poly.pdbx_seq_one_letter_code
_entity_poly.pdbx_strand_id
1 'polypeptide(L)'
;MGISCQSKGLDSHDASTPVEIVKLAAQKYSVVAVMTGKTDYMSDGKKVFSVSGGSGYLALITGAGCLHAAACASFLSLKKDPLDSMAQLCTLYKQAAFNAQKKVSENNGSNGSFLFYFLDALSLPIKLENSLIKEEL
;
A
#
# COMPACT_ATOMS: atom_id res chain seq x y z
N MET A 1 -11.69 -22.15 13.37
CA MET A 1 -12.58 -21.50 12.39
C MET A 1 -11.70 -20.81 11.34
N GLY A 2 -11.68 -21.31 10.11
CA GLY A 2 -10.91 -20.73 9.03
C GLY A 2 -11.70 -19.57 8.42
N ILE A 3 -11.06 -18.40 8.25
CA ILE A 3 -11.60 -17.32 7.44
C ILE A 3 -11.42 -17.77 5.99
N SER A 4 -12.52 -18.08 5.30
CA SER A 4 -12.44 -18.36 3.86
C SER A 4 -12.33 -17.02 3.13
N CYS A 5 -11.14 -16.68 2.70
CA CYS A 5 -10.89 -15.55 1.83
C CYS A 5 -10.96 -16.04 0.39
N GLN A 6 -12.07 -15.84 -0.30
CA GLN A 6 -12.10 -16.02 -1.75
C GLN A 6 -11.43 -14.81 -2.40
N SER A 7 -10.36 -15.05 -3.14
CA SER A 7 -9.53 -14.04 -3.80
C SER A 7 -10.15 -13.50 -5.11
N LYS A 8 -11.42 -13.15 -5.08
CA LYS A 8 -12.08 -12.41 -6.16
C LYS A 8 -12.79 -11.23 -5.53
N GLY A 9 -12.21 -10.05 -5.70
CA GLY A 9 -12.83 -8.75 -5.46
C GLY A 9 -13.77 -8.66 -4.24
N LEU A 10 -13.64 -7.63 -3.47
CA LEU A 10 -14.43 -7.31 -2.26
C LEU A 10 -15.95 -7.14 -2.50
N ASP A 11 -16.58 -8.04 -3.26
CA ASP A 11 -18.01 -8.03 -3.60
C ASP A 11 -18.78 -9.26 -3.05
N SER A 12 -18.32 -9.87 -1.94
CA SER A 12 -19.11 -10.94 -1.30
C SER A 12 -19.87 -10.41 -0.09
N HIS A 13 -21.15 -10.54 -0.12
CA HIS A 13 -22.13 -10.31 0.96
C HIS A 13 -21.83 -11.22 2.17
N ASP A 14 -21.08 -10.77 3.10
CA ASP A 14 -20.69 -11.18 4.46
C ASP A 14 -19.25 -10.78 4.77
N ALA A 15 -18.71 -9.84 4.01
CA ALA A 15 -17.34 -9.43 4.12
C ALA A 15 -17.18 -8.49 5.32
N SER A 16 -16.40 -8.92 6.30
CA SER A 16 -15.73 -8.01 7.23
C SER A 16 -15.13 -6.85 6.45
N THR A 17 -15.23 -5.64 6.97
CA THR A 17 -14.64 -4.46 6.31
C THR A 17 -13.12 -4.63 6.17
N PRO A 18 -12.46 -3.98 5.19
CA PRO A 18 -11.01 -4.00 5.10
C PRO A 18 -10.30 -3.63 6.41
N VAL A 19 -10.88 -2.71 7.17
CA VAL A 19 -10.42 -2.29 8.50
C VAL A 19 -10.44 -3.48 9.49
N GLU A 20 -11.55 -4.21 9.54
CA GLU A 20 -11.67 -5.39 10.41
C GLU A 20 -10.71 -6.51 10.00
N ILE A 21 -10.59 -6.78 8.70
CA ILE A 21 -9.70 -7.84 8.19
C ILE A 21 -8.26 -7.58 8.58
N VAL A 22 -7.73 -6.37 8.33
CA VAL A 22 -6.34 -6.05 8.64
C VAL A 22 -6.09 -6.06 10.14
N LYS A 23 -7.04 -5.57 10.96
CA LYS A 23 -6.96 -5.56 12.40
C LYS A 23 -6.95 -6.98 12.99
N LEU A 24 -7.86 -7.84 12.53
CA LEU A 24 -7.92 -9.24 12.95
C LEU A 24 -6.65 -10.02 12.55
N ALA A 25 -6.11 -9.77 11.34
CA ALA A 25 -4.86 -10.38 10.92
C ALA A 25 -3.69 -9.98 11.83
N ALA A 26 -3.58 -8.69 12.14
CA ALA A 26 -2.56 -8.18 13.04
C ALA A 26 -2.65 -8.79 14.44
N GLN A 27 -3.86 -8.90 14.99
CA GLN A 27 -4.11 -9.51 16.30
C GLN A 27 -3.79 -11.00 16.30
N LYS A 28 -4.27 -11.74 15.30
CA LYS A 28 -4.11 -13.19 15.20
C LYS A 28 -2.64 -13.61 15.13
N TYR A 29 -1.83 -12.87 14.39
CA TYR A 29 -0.44 -13.22 14.16
C TYR A 29 0.55 -12.41 14.99
N SER A 30 0.06 -11.46 15.83
CA SER A 30 0.88 -10.56 16.66
C SER A 30 1.93 -9.80 15.84
N VAL A 31 1.50 -9.22 14.70
CA VAL A 31 2.35 -8.50 13.74
C VAL A 31 1.72 -7.17 13.34
N VAL A 32 2.48 -6.31 12.69
CA VAL A 32 1.89 -5.24 11.87
C VAL A 32 1.47 -5.86 10.54
N ALA A 33 0.17 -5.87 10.27
CA ALA A 33 -0.38 -6.35 9.01
C ALA A 33 -0.57 -5.19 8.03
N VAL A 34 -0.28 -5.43 6.75
CA VAL A 34 -0.52 -4.48 5.66
C VAL A 34 -1.31 -5.17 4.57
N MET A 35 -2.40 -4.56 4.15
CA MET A 35 -3.24 -5.00 3.04
C MET A 35 -3.23 -3.94 1.96
N THR A 36 -2.65 -4.26 0.80
CA THR A 36 -2.53 -3.33 -0.33
C THR A 36 -3.73 -3.40 -1.26
N GLY A 37 -4.10 -2.27 -1.85
CA GLY A 37 -5.21 -2.17 -2.80
C GLY A 37 -5.35 -0.76 -3.38
N LYS A 38 -6.55 -0.40 -3.81
CA LYS A 38 -6.87 0.99 -4.18
C LYS A 38 -6.66 1.92 -2.98
N THR A 39 -7.08 1.49 -1.81
CA THR A 39 -6.69 2.03 -0.51
C THR A 39 -5.87 0.95 0.20
N ASP A 40 -4.71 1.31 0.72
CA ASP A 40 -3.91 0.43 1.56
C ASP A 40 -4.36 0.59 3.01
N TYR A 41 -4.46 -0.53 3.73
CA TYR A 41 -4.80 -0.54 5.15
C TYR A 41 -3.68 -1.22 5.93
N MET A 42 -3.35 -0.71 7.11
CA MET A 42 -2.34 -1.27 7.97
C MET A 42 -2.76 -1.20 9.43
N SER A 43 -2.37 -2.20 10.22
CA SER A 43 -2.75 -2.31 11.64
C SER A 43 -1.69 -3.00 12.47
N ASP A 44 -1.58 -2.59 13.73
CA ASP A 44 -0.85 -3.28 14.80
C ASP A 44 -1.78 -4.15 15.68
N GLY A 45 -3.04 -4.26 15.30
CA GLY A 45 -4.09 -4.93 16.07
C GLY A 45 -4.85 -4.02 17.04
N LYS A 46 -4.38 -2.80 17.27
CA LYS A 46 -5.06 -1.77 18.10
C LYS A 46 -5.56 -0.63 17.24
N LYS A 47 -4.67 -0.04 16.47
CA LYS A 47 -4.95 1.06 15.54
C LYS A 47 -4.99 0.55 14.10
N VAL A 48 -5.72 1.25 13.25
CA VAL A 48 -5.73 1.03 11.81
C VAL A 48 -5.48 2.35 11.11
N PHE A 49 -4.53 2.35 10.18
CA PHE A 49 -4.33 3.46 9.26
C PHE A 49 -4.75 3.06 7.86
N SER A 50 -5.19 4.03 7.08
CA SER A 50 -5.45 3.88 5.65
C SER A 50 -4.70 4.93 4.84
N VAL A 51 -4.28 4.55 3.63
CA VAL A 51 -3.63 5.43 2.66
C VAL A 51 -4.29 5.23 1.30
N SER A 52 -4.93 6.27 0.78
CA SER A 52 -5.60 6.26 -0.52
C SER A 52 -4.74 6.94 -1.59
N GLY A 53 -5.09 6.72 -2.85
CA GLY A 53 -4.43 7.33 -4.00
C GLY A 53 -3.58 6.35 -4.81
N GLY A 54 -2.50 6.84 -5.39
CA GLY A 54 -1.63 6.03 -6.25
C GLY A 54 -2.09 5.99 -7.69
N SER A 55 -1.91 4.86 -8.35
CA SER A 55 -2.21 4.67 -9.76
C SER A 55 -2.75 3.28 -10.04
N GLY A 56 -3.74 3.19 -10.93
CA GLY A 56 -4.25 1.92 -11.45
C GLY A 56 -3.20 1.12 -12.23
N TYR A 57 -2.16 1.74 -12.74
CA TYR A 57 -1.05 1.07 -13.40
C TYR A 57 -0.32 0.06 -12.50
N LEU A 58 -0.34 0.24 -11.17
CA LEU A 58 0.26 -0.73 -10.23
C LEU A 58 -0.34 -2.14 -10.37
N ALA A 59 -1.62 -2.24 -10.71
CA ALA A 59 -2.29 -3.52 -10.96
C ALA A 59 -1.94 -4.13 -12.33
N LEU A 60 -1.38 -3.35 -13.25
CA LEU A 60 -1.05 -3.74 -14.62
C LEU A 60 0.43 -4.14 -14.80
N ILE A 61 1.27 -3.93 -13.79
CA ILE A 61 2.69 -4.30 -13.84
C ILE A 61 2.95 -5.49 -12.93
N THR A 62 3.76 -6.43 -13.42
CA THR A 62 4.19 -7.58 -12.62
C THR A 62 5.22 -7.15 -11.59
N GLY A 63 5.09 -7.66 -10.36
CA GLY A 63 6.08 -7.46 -9.32
C GLY A 63 5.86 -6.24 -8.41
N ALA A 64 4.86 -5.39 -8.66
CA ALA A 64 4.56 -4.25 -7.79
C ALA A 64 4.35 -4.65 -6.32
N GLY A 65 3.62 -5.74 -6.08
CA GLY A 65 3.41 -6.26 -4.72
C GLY A 65 4.69 -6.82 -4.09
N CYS A 66 5.51 -7.53 -4.86
CA CYS A 66 6.81 -8.05 -4.38
C CYS A 66 7.77 -6.90 -4.03
N LEU A 67 7.82 -5.86 -4.85
CA LEU A 67 8.61 -4.67 -4.58
C LEU A 67 8.14 -3.95 -3.32
N HIS A 68 6.82 -3.83 -3.14
CA HIS A 68 6.24 -3.25 -1.92
C HIS A 68 6.65 -4.06 -0.68
N ALA A 69 6.56 -5.40 -0.74
CA ALA A 69 6.95 -6.26 0.37
C ALA A 69 8.45 -6.13 0.71
N ALA A 70 9.32 -6.05 -0.29
CA ALA A 70 10.74 -5.81 -0.08
C ALA A 70 11.01 -4.43 0.56
N ALA A 71 10.28 -3.39 0.13
CA ALA A 71 10.36 -2.06 0.71
C ALA A 71 9.89 -2.04 2.18
N CYS A 72 8.90 -2.86 2.56
CA CYS A 72 8.48 -3.02 3.97
C CYS A 72 9.66 -3.41 4.86
N ALA A 73 10.46 -4.39 4.44
CA ALA A 73 11.63 -4.81 5.20
C ALA A 73 12.66 -3.68 5.38
N SER A 74 12.87 -2.88 4.33
CA SER A 74 13.77 -1.72 4.40
C SER A 74 13.27 -0.65 5.38
N PHE A 75 11.97 -0.34 5.36
CA PHE A 75 11.39 0.65 6.27
C PHE A 75 11.41 0.20 7.74
N LEU A 76 11.20 -1.09 8.00
CA LEU A 76 11.29 -1.65 9.37
C LEU A 76 12.71 -1.54 9.94
N SER A 77 13.75 -1.51 9.09
CA SER A 77 15.15 -1.34 9.54
C SER A 77 15.44 0.04 10.13
N LEU A 78 14.58 1.04 9.91
CA LEU A 78 14.76 2.42 10.38
C LEU A 78 14.55 2.59 11.90
N LYS A 79 14.20 1.53 12.63
CA LYS A 79 14.00 1.51 14.10
C LYS A 79 12.98 2.55 14.61
N LYS A 80 11.98 2.87 13.79
CA LYS A 80 10.82 3.70 14.14
C LYS A 80 9.66 2.80 14.57
N ASP A 81 8.55 3.40 14.98
CA ASP A 81 7.32 2.64 15.19
C ASP A 81 6.95 1.88 13.91
N PRO A 82 6.71 0.55 13.99
CA PRO A 82 6.45 -0.26 12.81
C PRO A 82 5.17 0.13 12.05
N LEU A 83 4.11 0.51 12.76
CA LEU A 83 2.85 0.92 12.12
C LEU A 83 3.02 2.25 11.37
N ASP A 84 3.67 3.24 12.00
CA ASP A 84 4.00 4.52 11.36
C ASP A 84 4.92 4.31 10.16
N SER A 85 5.91 3.41 10.27
CA SER A 85 6.81 3.08 9.16
C SER A 85 6.06 2.52 7.97
N MET A 86 5.07 1.65 8.18
CA MET A 86 4.25 1.11 7.11
C MET A 86 3.34 2.17 6.49
N ALA A 87 2.77 3.06 7.30
CA ALA A 87 1.95 4.17 6.78
C ALA A 87 2.79 5.12 5.90
N GLN A 88 4.01 5.44 6.32
CA GLN A 88 4.94 6.26 5.54
C GLN A 88 5.35 5.56 4.24
N LEU A 89 5.65 4.26 4.27
CA LEU A 89 5.97 3.49 3.07
C LEU A 89 4.80 3.47 2.08
N CYS A 90 3.59 3.15 2.54
CA CYS A 90 2.42 3.13 1.68
C CYS A 90 2.18 4.51 1.05
N THR A 91 2.38 5.59 1.81
CA THR A 91 2.31 6.96 1.29
C THR A 91 3.35 7.20 0.20
N LEU A 92 4.61 6.87 0.44
CA LEU A 92 5.69 6.98 -0.54
C LEU A 92 5.35 6.21 -1.83
N TYR A 93 4.89 4.98 -1.67
CA TYR A 93 4.57 4.09 -2.79
C TYR A 93 3.41 4.64 -3.64
N LYS A 94 2.36 5.15 -3.00
CA LYS A 94 1.22 5.80 -3.65
C LYS A 94 1.63 7.09 -4.37
N GLN A 95 2.42 7.93 -3.75
CA GLN A 95 2.91 9.17 -4.36
C GLN A 95 3.83 8.90 -5.55
N ALA A 96 4.75 7.94 -5.43
CA ALA A 96 5.60 7.53 -6.55
C ALA A 96 4.77 7.03 -7.73
N ALA A 97 3.75 6.21 -7.47
CA ALA A 97 2.86 5.71 -8.51
C ALA A 97 2.03 6.83 -9.18
N PHE A 98 1.54 7.79 -8.40
CA PHE A 98 0.85 8.96 -8.94
C PHE A 98 1.76 9.81 -9.84
N ASN A 99 3.00 10.08 -9.38
CA ASN A 99 3.99 10.84 -10.15
C ASN A 99 4.37 10.12 -11.47
N ALA A 100 4.53 8.80 -11.39
CA ALA A 100 4.79 7.98 -12.59
C ALA A 100 3.65 8.04 -13.60
N GLN A 101 2.41 7.91 -13.15
CA GLN A 101 1.23 8.02 -14.00
C GLN A 101 1.17 9.39 -14.70
N LYS A 102 1.48 10.47 -14.00
CA LYS A 102 1.53 11.81 -14.59
C LYS A 102 2.55 11.88 -15.73
N LYS A 103 3.77 11.36 -15.51
CA LYS A 103 4.80 11.29 -16.54
C LYS A 103 4.39 10.42 -17.75
N VAL A 104 3.71 9.29 -17.52
CA VAL A 104 3.15 8.45 -18.59
C VAL A 104 2.19 9.25 -19.45
N SER A 105 1.28 10.00 -18.85
CA SER A 105 0.30 10.82 -19.56
C SER A 105 0.97 11.95 -20.35
N GLU A 106 1.96 12.63 -19.77
CA GLU A 106 2.70 13.72 -20.41
C GLU A 106 3.52 13.26 -21.62
N ASN A 107 3.96 12.00 -21.63
CA ASN A 107 4.83 11.45 -22.68
C ASN A 107 4.15 10.43 -23.59
N ASN A 108 2.81 10.35 -23.59
CA ASN A 108 2.04 9.38 -24.37
C ASN A 108 2.52 7.93 -24.16
N GLY A 109 2.93 7.59 -22.93
CA GLY A 109 3.44 6.28 -22.57
C GLY A 109 2.34 5.27 -22.24
N SER A 110 2.75 4.09 -21.74
CA SER A 110 1.89 2.98 -21.33
C SER A 110 2.52 2.21 -20.17
N ASN A 111 2.08 0.97 -19.92
CA ASN A 111 2.54 0.14 -18.79
C ASN A 111 4.07 0.01 -18.68
N GLY A 112 4.77 -0.14 -19.81
CA GLY A 112 6.22 -0.24 -19.83
C GLY A 112 6.89 1.04 -19.31
N SER A 113 6.51 2.20 -19.86
CA SER A 113 6.99 3.52 -19.40
C SER A 113 6.64 3.77 -17.94
N PHE A 114 5.44 3.34 -17.50
CA PHE A 114 5.04 3.48 -16.11
C PHE A 114 6.04 2.80 -15.16
N LEU A 115 6.45 1.57 -15.45
CA LEU A 115 7.39 0.85 -14.60
C LEU A 115 8.70 1.62 -14.41
N PHE A 116 9.28 2.14 -15.49
CA PHE A 116 10.50 2.94 -15.41
C PHE A 116 10.30 4.22 -14.58
N TYR A 117 9.27 5.00 -14.89
CA TYR A 117 8.98 6.23 -14.14
C TYR A 117 8.66 5.97 -12.66
N PHE A 118 8.06 4.81 -12.36
CA PHE A 118 7.75 4.43 -11.00
C PHE A 118 9.01 4.07 -10.19
N LEU A 119 9.93 3.30 -10.78
CA LEU A 119 11.21 2.99 -10.16
C LEU A 119 12.06 4.24 -9.96
N ASP A 120 12.09 5.14 -10.95
CA ASP A 120 12.76 6.44 -10.85
C ASP A 120 12.17 7.25 -9.69
N ALA A 121 10.82 7.33 -9.62
CA ALA A 121 10.14 8.07 -8.57
C ALA A 121 10.42 7.50 -7.16
N LEU A 122 10.52 6.18 -7.01
CA LEU A 122 10.89 5.55 -5.73
C LEU A 122 12.34 5.84 -5.32
N SER A 123 13.22 6.10 -6.29
CA SER A 123 14.65 6.36 -6.07
C SER A 123 14.96 7.82 -5.73
N LEU A 124 14.02 8.72 -6.00
CA LEU A 124 14.18 10.16 -5.76
C LEU A 124 13.67 10.57 -4.38
N PRO A 125 14.25 11.61 -3.77
CA PRO A 125 13.71 12.18 -2.54
C PRO A 125 12.28 12.68 -2.79
N ILE A 126 11.31 12.10 -2.08
CA ILE A 126 9.90 12.52 -2.11
C ILE A 126 9.55 13.13 -0.77
N LYS A 127 8.96 14.33 -0.80
CA LYS A 127 8.33 14.91 0.40
C LYS A 127 7.03 14.16 0.66
N LEU A 128 6.95 13.43 1.76
CA LEU A 128 5.77 12.65 2.12
C LEU A 128 4.58 13.57 2.44
N GLU A 129 3.45 13.29 1.83
CA GLU A 129 2.18 13.96 2.11
C GLU A 129 1.44 13.20 3.22
N ASN A 130 1.77 13.49 4.47
CA ASN A 130 1.15 12.84 5.63
C ASN A 130 -0.37 13.03 5.69
N SER A 131 -0.92 13.99 4.97
CA SER A 131 -2.37 14.19 4.82
C SER A 131 -3.09 13.01 4.12
N LEU A 132 -2.35 12.13 3.44
CA LEU A 132 -2.89 10.92 2.84
C LEU A 132 -3.13 9.80 3.86
N ILE A 133 -2.50 9.87 5.04
CA ILE A 133 -2.66 8.91 6.12
C ILE A 133 -3.90 9.29 6.94
N LYS A 134 -4.83 8.35 7.09
CA LYS A 134 -6.01 8.50 7.94
C LYS A 134 -6.02 7.41 9.00
N GLU A 135 -6.33 7.79 10.24
CA GLU A 135 -6.63 6.82 11.30
C GLU A 135 -8.09 6.42 11.17
N GLU A 136 -8.34 5.12 11.02
CA GLU A 136 -9.68 4.54 10.95
C GLU A 136 -10.17 4.22 12.36
N LEU A 137 -11.40 4.60 12.67
CA LEU A 137 -12.05 4.42 13.99
C LEU A 137 -12.66 3.04 14.14
#